data_81a0ae1e636329faccd808c003a610a0
#
_entry.id   81a0ae1e636329faccd808c003a610a0
#
_cell.length_a   1.000
_cell.length_b   1.000
_cell.length_c   1.000
_cell.angle_alpha   90.00
_cell.angle_beta   90.00
_cell.angle_gamma   90.00
#
_symmetry.space_group_name_H-M   'P 1'
#
loop_
_entity.id
_entity.type
_entity.pdbx_description
1 polymer ?
#
loop_
_entity_poly.entity_id
_entity_poly.type
_entity_poly.pdbx_seq_one_letter_code
_entity_poly.pdbx_strand_id
1 'polypeptide(L)'
;MEIISWIVTKQSSQEELAEIFSREMLKPEIFQLPGAYDGMSALIAKQTGFKGLYLSGAAYTASRGIPDLGMITSEEMVMRAKDLIRSADLPVLVDIDTGYGGILNIARTAKEMYEARVAAVQIEDQVSPKKCGHLNGKRLISTEEMVQKIKVIKETSPSLIVIARTDAASVAGLDEVIERSNQYAKAGADAIFPEALSTEQDFKNVKQKVEAPLLSNMTEFGRTNYYTADEFEAL
;
A
#
# COMPACT_ATOMS: atom_id res chain seq x y z
N MET A 1 -11.18 28.88 -0.11
CA MET A 1 -9.86 29.55 0.06
C MET A 1 -8.75 28.55 0.47
N GLU A 2 -9.05 27.24 0.48
CA GLU A 2 -8.05 26.18 0.79
C GLU A 2 -7.17 25.75 -0.40
N ILE A 3 -7.53 26.18 -1.63
CA ILE A 3 -6.86 25.74 -2.88
C ILE A 3 -5.38 26.16 -2.96
N ILE A 4 -4.97 27.19 -2.21
CA ILE A 4 -3.56 27.64 -2.17
C ILE A 4 -2.89 27.40 -0.82
N SER A 5 -3.49 26.60 0.05
CA SER A 5 -2.95 26.36 1.39
C SER A 5 -1.51 25.84 1.37
N TRP A 6 -1.17 24.96 0.42
CA TRP A 6 0.17 24.43 0.26
C TRP A 6 1.25 25.46 -0.09
N ILE A 7 0.86 26.65 -0.60
CA ILE A 7 1.78 27.77 -0.87
C ILE A 7 2.05 28.59 0.38
N VAL A 8 1.00 28.80 1.19
CA VAL A 8 1.03 29.77 2.32
C VAL A 8 1.11 29.11 3.68
N THR A 9 0.81 27.83 3.80
CA THR A 9 0.81 27.08 5.06
C THR A 9 1.99 26.10 5.08
N LYS A 10 2.69 26.01 6.21
CA LYS A 10 3.69 24.96 6.42
C LYS A 10 2.99 23.59 6.31
N GLN A 11 3.48 22.76 5.43
CA GLN A 11 2.99 21.39 5.28
C GLN A 11 3.74 20.42 6.21
N SER A 12 3.09 19.29 6.51
CA SER A 12 3.65 18.23 7.34
C SER A 12 4.91 17.63 6.71
N SER A 13 5.89 17.26 7.53
CA SER A 13 7.07 16.50 7.09
C SER A 13 6.69 15.05 6.77
N GLN A 14 7.64 14.29 6.20
CA GLN A 14 7.44 12.86 5.96
C GLN A 14 7.20 12.11 7.28
N GLU A 15 8.01 12.42 8.30
CA GLU A 15 7.93 11.77 9.61
C GLU A 15 6.60 12.07 10.31
N GLU A 16 6.12 13.32 10.25
CA GLU A 16 4.82 13.72 10.79
C GLU A 16 3.67 12.95 10.10
N LEU A 17 3.72 12.80 8.76
CA LEU A 17 2.73 12.04 8.02
C LEU A 17 2.80 10.55 8.31
N ALA A 18 4.00 9.98 8.43
CA ALA A 18 4.19 8.57 8.81
C ALA A 18 3.69 8.30 10.24
N GLU A 19 3.95 9.21 11.18
CA GLU A 19 3.44 9.10 12.55
C GLU A 19 1.90 9.14 12.60
N ILE A 20 1.27 10.05 11.83
CA ILE A 20 -0.19 10.10 11.71
C ILE A 20 -0.71 8.77 11.16
N PHE A 21 -0.11 8.25 10.08
CA PHE A 21 -0.51 6.99 9.46
C PHE A 21 -0.40 5.82 10.45
N SER A 22 0.75 5.69 11.12
CA SER A 22 0.99 4.63 12.11
C SER A 22 -0.02 4.71 13.26
N ARG A 23 -0.28 5.89 13.80
CA ARG A 23 -1.25 6.10 14.86
C ARG A 23 -2.66 5.70 14.44
N GLU A 24 -3.10 6.09 13.24
CA GLU A 24 -4.44 5.72 12.74
C GLU A 24 -4.52 4.20 12.47
N MET A 25 -3.46 3.59 11.91
CA MET A 25 -3.39 2.15 11.62
C MET A 25 -3.45 1.27 12.89
N LEU A 26 -2.93 1.75 14.01
CA LEU A 26 -2.87 0.99 15.26
C LEU A 26 -4.07 1.21 16.20
N LYS A 27 -5.05 2.01 15.78
CA LYS A 27 -6.31 2.14 16.52
C LYS A 27 -7.16 0.87 16.42
N PRO A 28 -8.06 0.65 17.39
CA PRO A 28 -9.05 -0.44 17.30
C PRO A 28 -10.00 -0.28 16.11
N GLU A 29 -10.38 0.95 15.79
CA GLU A 29 -11.31 1.28 14.72
C GLU A 29 -10.66 1.10 13.34
N ILE A 30 -11.45 0.73 12.34
CA ILE A 30 -10.98 0.55 10.96
C ILE A 30 -10.44 1.85 10.38
N PHE A 31 -9.17 1.84 10.00
CA PHE A 31 -8.55 2.93 9.25
C PHE A 31 -8.86 2.80 7.75
N GLN A 32 -9.81 3.60 7.27
CA GLN A 32 -10.23 3.59 5.88
C GLN A 32 -9.31 4.48 5.03
N LEU A 33 -8.79 3.91 3.94
CA LEU A 33 -7.94 4.59 2.95
C LEU A 33 -8.66 4.63 1.59
N PRO A 34 -9.40 5.70 1.27
CA PRO A 34 -10.03 5.82 -0.04
C PRO A 34 -8.96 5.94 -1.13
N GLY A 35 -9.22 5.30 -2.28
CA GLY A 35 -8.39 5.45 -3.46
C GLY A 35 -8.44 6.88 -4.00
N ALA A 36 -7.27 7.51 -4.17
CA ALA A 36 -7.14 8.82 -4.80
C ALA A 36 -6.05 8.75 -5.86
N TYR A 37 -6.33 9.27 -7.05
CA TYR A 37 -5.43 9.22 -8.20
C TYR A 37 -5.07 10.61 -8.77
N ASP A 38 -5.63 11.68 -8.21
CA ASP A 38 -5.29 13.07 -8.52
C ASP A 38 -5.58 14.01 -7.34
N GLY A 39 -5.17 15.28 -7.47
CA GLY A 39 -5.34 16.26 -6.41
C GLY A 39 -6.81 16.56 -6.08
N MET A 40 -7.73 16.43 -7.03
CA MET A 40 -9.16 16.68 -6.79
C MET A 40 -9.76 15.55 -5.95
N SER A 41 -9.50 14.29 -6.28
CA SER A 41 -9.95 13.15 -5.49
C SER A 41 -9.36 13.18 -4.07
N ALA A 42 -8.11 13.61 -3.91
CA ALA A 42 -7.48 13.80 -2.60
C ALA A 42 -8.18 14.89 -1.76
N LEU A 43 -8.54 16.03 -2.37
CA LEU A 43 -9.28 17.10 -1.69
C LEU A 43 -10.68 16.65 -1.27
N ILE A 44 -11.40 15.95 -2.14
CA ILE A 44 -12.72 15.41 -1.83
C ILE A 44 -12.65 14.45 -0.65
N ALA A 45 -11.69 13.51 -0.67
CA ALA A 45 -11.49 12.58 0.43
C ALA A 45 -11.20 13.29 1.76
N LYS A 46 -10.34 14.32 1.74
CA LYS A 46 -10.09 15.17 2.91
C LYS A 46 -11.36 15.84 3.44
N GLN A 47 -12.15 16.47 2.55
CA GLN A 47 -13.39 17.15 2.91
C GLN A 47 -14.45 16.18 3.47
N THR A 48 -14.44 14.94 3.01
CA THR A 48 -15.33 13.87 3.51
C THR A 48 -14.90 13.36 4.90
N GLY A 49 -13.69 13.73 5.36
CA GLY A 49 -13.21 13.41 6.70
C GLY A 49 -12.25 12.24 6.80
N PHE A 50 -11.83 11.65 5.69
CA PHE A 50 -10.83 10.60 5.68
C PHE A 50 -9.48 11.11 6.21
N LYS A 51 -8.74 10.22 6.91
CA LYS A 51 -7.48 10.54 7.61
C LYS A 51 -6.23 10.09 6.86
N GLY A 52 -6.39 9.39 5.75
CA GLY A 52 -5.31 8.94 4.88
C GLY A 52 -5.85 8.60 3.51
N LEU A 53 -4.97 8.36 2.55
CA LEU A 53 -5.29 8.07 1.15
C LEU A 53 -4.50 6.85 0.66
N TYR A 54 -5.05 6.17 -0.35
CA TYR A 54 -4.34 5.13 -1.08
C TYR A 54 -4.12 5.55 -2.54
N LEU A 55 -2.87 5.61 -2.99
CA LEU A 55 -2.50 5.77 -4.39
C LEU A 55 -2.22 4.40 -4.99
N SER A 56 -3.22 3.81 -5.63
CA SER A 56 -3.14 2.53 -6.33
C SER A 56 -2.44 2.66 -7.67
N GLY A 57 -1.55 1.72 -8.01
CA GLY A 57 -0.97 1.58 -9.35
C GLY A 57 -2.04 1.36 -10.41
N ALA A 58 -3.04 0.52 -10.13
CA ALA A 58 -4.17 0.27 -11.03
C ALA A 58 -5.01 1.53 -11.29
N ALA A 59 -5.32 2.32 -10.28
CA ALA A 59 -6.07 3.57 -10.45
C ALA A 59 -5.24 4.61 -11.22
N TYR A 60 -3.95 4.68 -10.96
CA TYR A 60 -3.05 5.56 -11.69
C TYR A 60 -2.97 5.18 -13.17
N THR A 61 -2.71 3.91 -13.51
CA THR A 61 -2.65 3.43 -14.89
C THR A 61 -3.97 3.65 -15.62
N ALA A 62 -5.11 3.36 -14.98
CA ALA A 62 -6.44 3.63 -15.55
C ALA A 62 -6.64 5.11 -15.86
N SER A 63 -6.19 6.03 -14.98
CA SER A 63 -6.26 7.48 -15.22
C SER A 63 -5.43 7.95 -16.41
N ARG A 64 -4.48 7.13 -16.86
CA ARG A 64 -3.61 7.35 -18.00
C ARG A 64 -4.04 6.59 -19.26
N GLY A 65 -5.08 5.74 -19.16
CA GLY A 65 -5.53 4.88 -20.24
C GLY A 65 -4.57 3.74 -20.60
N ILE A 66 -3.74 3.31 -19.66
CA ILE A 66 -2.79 2.20 -19.83
C ILE A 66 -3.14 1.03 -18.90
N PRO A 67 -2.83 -0.22 -19.28
CA PRO A 67 -3.14 -1.39 -18.45
C PRO A 67 -2.22 -1.49 -17.22
N ASP A 68 -2.75 -2.07 -16.14
CA ASP A 68 -2.04 -2.35 -14.90
C ASP A 68 -1.18 -3.64 -15.01
N LEU A 69 -0.05 -3.54 -15.69
CA LEU A 69 0.85 -4.65 -16.02
C LEU A 69 2.33 -4.31 -15.74
N GLY A 70 2.60 -3.47 -14.75
CA GLY A 70 3.97 -3.07 -14.39
C GLY A 70 4.63 -2.16 -15.43
N MET A 71 3.85 -1.33 -16.13
CA MET A 71 4.33 -0.44 -17.20
C MET A 71 4.77 0.94 -16.68
N ILE A 72 4.35 1.31 -15.48
CA ILE A 72 4.66 2.60 -14.87
C ILE A 72 6.06 2.60 -14.23
N THR A 73 6.61 3.80 -14.05
CA THR A 73 7.91 4.01 -13.42
C THR A 73 7.78 4.54 -12.00
N SER A 74 8.84 4.39 -11.19
CA SER A 74 8.90 4.99 -9.85
C SER A 74 8.70 6.51 -9.90
N GLU A 75 9.29 7.19 -10.87
CA GLU A 75 9.20 8.65 -11.03
C GLU A 75 7.76 9.11 -11.25
N GLU A 76 6.98 8.40 -12.07
CA GLU A 76 5.57 8.71 -12.31
C GLU A 76 4.76 8.60 -11.02
N MET A 77 4.99 7.57 -10.21
CA MET A 77 4.30 7.39 -8.94
C MET A 77 4.72 8.40 -7.88
N VAL A 78 6.02 8.73 -7.80
CA VAL A 78 6.54 9.78 -6.92
C VAL A 78 5.91 11.14 -7.26
N MET A 79 5.82 11.49 -8.53
CA MET A 79 5.20 12.74 -8.97
C MET A 79 3.73 12.80 -8.60
N ARG A 80 3.00 11.69 -8.80
CA ARG A 80 1.58 11.61 -8.44
C ARG A 80 1.37 11.68 -6.93
N ALA A 81 2.20 10.99 -6.14
CA ALA A 81 2.16 11.08 -4.68
C ALA A 81 2.36 12.52 -4.18
N LYS A 82 3.32 13.24 -4.76
CA LYS A 82 3.51 14.69 -4.47
C LYS A 82 2.27 15.52 -4.74
N ASP A 83 1.55 15.25 -5.84
CA ASP A 83 0.30 15.97 -6.15
C ASP A 83 -0.78 15.74 -5.09
N LEU A 84 -0.98 14.50 -4.66
CA LEU A 84 -1.95 14.15 -3.62
C LEU A 84 -1.60 14.80 -2.28
N ILE A 85 -0.34 14.60 -1.83
CA ILE A 85 0.14 15.11 -0.53
C ILE A 85 0.08 16.63 -0.50
N ARG A 86 0.54 17.29 -1.57
CA ARG A 86 0.50 18.75 -1.69
C ARG A 86 -0.92 19.29 -1.63
N SER A 87 -1.89 18.57 -2.25
CA SER A 87 -3.29 19.02 -2.28
C SER A 87 -3.99 18.82 -0.94
N ALA A 88 -3.82 17.68 -0.29
CA ALA A 88 -4.60 17.30 0.88
C ALA A 88 -3.84 17.44 2.22
N ASP A 89 -2.51 17.39 2.21
CA ASP A 89 -1.66 17.28 3.40
C ASP A 89 -2.15 16.16 4.35
N LEU A 90 -2.43 14.99 3.74
CA LEU A 90 -2.80 13.75 4.41
C LEU A 90 -1.73 12.69 4.18
N PRO A 91 -1.55 11.74 5.10
CA PRO A 91 -0.69 10.60 4.85
C PRO A 91 -1.20 9.78 3.66
N VAL A 92 -0.29 9.41 2.77
CA VAL A 92 -0.59 8.61 1.57
C VAL A 92 0.16 7.30 1.65
N LEU A 93 -0.57 6.19 1.47
CA LEU A 93 -0.02 4.88 1.14
C LEU A 93 0.12 4.80 -0.37
N VAL A 94 1.31 4.50 -0.86
CA VAL A 94 1.62 4.40 -2.30
C VAL A 94 1.91 2.97 -2.69
N ASP A 95 1.22 2.47 -3.71
CA ASP A 95 1.53 1.21 -4.37
C ASP A 95 2.81 1.37 -5.20
N ILE A 96 3.86 0.64 -4.85
CA ILE A 96 5.13 0.63 -5.57
C ILE A 96 5.37 -0.67 -6.36
N ASP A 97 4.29 -1.39 -6.68
CA ASP A 97 4.35 -2.65 -7.41
C ASP A 97 5.37 -3.62 -6.77
N THR A 98 6.33 -4.13 -7.57
CA THR A 98 7.42 -5.01 -7.10
C THR A 98 8.69 -4.24 -6.71
N GLY A 99 8.66 -2.88 -6.70
CA GLY A 99 9.78 -2.01 -6.36
C GLY A 99 10.57 -1.47 -7.57
N TYR A 100 10.02 -1.57 -8.78
CA TYR A 100 10.55 -1.03 -10.04
C TYR A 100 11.95 -1.53 -10.43
N GLY A 101 12.31 -2.75 -10.00
CA GLY A 101 13.57 -3.38 -10.39
C GLY A 101 14.26 -4.14 -9.27
N GLY A 102 15.58 -4.24 -9.34
CA GLY A 102 16.41 -4.92 -8.34
C GLY A 102 16.60 -4.10 -7.06
N ILE A 103 17.36 -4.64 -6.11
CA ILE A 103 17.56 -4.07 -4.76
C ILE A 103 17.98 -2.59 -4.79
N LEU A 104 18.87 -2.17 -5.70
CA LEU A 104 19.28 -0.77 -5.81
C LEU A 104 18.15 0.14 -6.31
N ASN A 105 17.27 -0.37 -7.17
CA ASN A 105 16.10 0.38 -7.61
C ASN A 105 15.10 0.55 -6.45
N ILE A 106 14.94 -0.47 -5.64
CA ILE A 106 14.06 -0.44 -4.45
C ILE A 106 14.58 0.58 -3.43
N ALA A 107 15.89 0.58 -3.15
CA ALA A 107 16.52 1.59 -2.29
C ALA A 107 16.28 3.02 -2.84
N ARG A 108 16.49 3.22 -4.14
CA ARG A 108 16.22 4.49 -4.81
C ARG A 108 14.73 4.88 -4.68
N THR A 109 13.82 3.97 -4.96
CA THR A 109 12.37 4.20 -4.84
C THR A 109 11.99 4.60 -3.41
N ALA A 110 12.50 3.89 -2.40
CA ALA A 110 12.26 4.22 -0.98
C ALA A 110 12.75 5.64 -0.65
N LYS A 111 13.94 6.01 -1.13
CA LYS A 111 14.50 7.35 -0.93
C LYS A 111 13.66 8.44 -1.60
N GLU A 112 13.26 8.23 -2.85
CA GLU A 112 12.42 9.17 -3.61
C GLU A 112 11.02 9.32 -3.00
N MET A 113 10.42 8.23 -2.48
CA MET A 113 9.15 8.26 -1.75
C MET A 113 9.27 9.03 -0.44
N TYR A 114 10.34 8.82 0.33
CA TYR A 114 10.63 9.62 1.52
C TYR A 114 10.74 11.12 1.19
N GLU A 115 11.52 11.49 0.18
CA GLU A 115 11.70 12.87 -0.26
C GLU A 115 10.40 13.50 -0.79
N ALA A 116 9.48 12.67 -1.28
CA ALA A 116 8.14 13.07 -1.68
C ALA A 116 7.15 13.21 -0.50
N ARG A 117 7.59 12.96 0.73
CA ARG A 117 6.79 12.95 1.97
C ARG A 117 5.73 11.84 2.02
N VAL A 118 5.93 10.74 1.30
CA VAL A 118 5.05 9.58 1.37
C VAL A 118 5.11 8.94 2.76
N ALA A 119 3.95 8.68 3.37
CA ALA A 119 3.87 8.09 4.71
C ALA A 119 4.14 6.59 4.70
N ALA A 120 3.59 5.90 3.72
CA ALA A 120 3.65 4.45 3.62
C ALA A 120 3.79 3.97 2.17
N VAL A 121 4.46 2.85 1.98
CA VAL A 121 4.51 2.15 0.68
C VAL A 121 3.98 0.73 0.80
N GLN A 122 3.29 0.27 -0.24
CA GLN A 122 2.94 -1.13 -0.41
C GLN A 122 3.83 -1.74 -1.49
N ILE A 123 4.48 -2.86 -1.17
CA ILE A 123 5.30 -3.63 -2.11
C ILE A 123 4.82 -5.08 -2.15
N GLU A 124 4.81 -5.70 -3.34
CA GLU A 124 4.29 -7.05 -3.53
C GLU A 124 5.34 -8.08 -3.93
N ASP A 125 5.07 -9.35 -3.62
CA ASP A 125 5.97 -10.49 -3.86
C ASP A 125 5.79 -11.15 -5.23
N GLN A 126 5.26 -10.44 -6.22
CA GLN A 126 5.19 -10.96 -7.59
C GLN A 126 6.52 -10.87 -8.33
N VAL A 127 6.72 -11.79 -9.27
CA VAL A 127 7.78 -11.71 -10.29
C VAL A 127 7.43 -10.58 -11.27
N SER A 128 8.38 -9.69 -11.54
CA SER A 128 8.20 -8.63 -12.55
C SER A 128 8.29 -9.20 -13.98
N PRO A 129 7.47 -8.73 -14.93
CA PRO A 129 6.41 -7.75 -14.77
C PRO A 129 5.20 -8.34 -14.02
N LYS A 130 4.67 -7.56 -13.09
CA LYS A 130 3.53 -7.96 -12.26
C LYS A 130 2.22 -8.01 -13.05
N LYS A 131 1.20 -8.62 -12.45
CA LYS A 131 -0.19 -8.58 -12.91
C LYS A 131 -1.10 -8.06 -11.81
N CYS A 132 -2.26 -7.53 -12.18
CA CYS A 132 -3.29 -7.20 -11.19
C CYS A 132 -3.57 -8.41 -10.29
N GLY A 133 -3.71 -8.19 -8.98
CA GLY A 133 -3.87 -9.23 -7.95
C GLY A 133 -5.05 -10.17 -8.18
N HIS A 134 -6.08 -9.69 -8.87
CA HIS A 134 -7.28 -10.48 -9.20
C HIS A 134 -7.16 -11.31 -10.50
N LEU A 135 -6.07 -11.17 -11.26
CA LEU A 135 -5.82 -11.93 -12.48
C LEU A 135 -5.13 -13.28 -12.19
N ASN A 136 -5.29 -14.22 -13.13
CA ASN A 136 -4.63 -15.52 -13.10
C ASN A 136 -3.20 -15.46 -13.66
N GLY A 137 -2.40 -16.48 -13.33
CA GLY A 137 -1.06 -16.67 -13.89
C GLY A 137 0.00 -15.74 -13.28
N LYS A 138 -0.22 -15.30 -12.05
CA LYS A 138 0.81 -14.66 -11.22
C LYS A 138 1.91 -15.67 -10.89
N ARG A 139 3.12 -15.18 -10.68
CA ARG A 139 4.26 -15.94 -10.17
C ARG A 139 4.86 -15.17 -9.02
N LEU A 140 5.28 -15.86 -7.97
CA LEU A 140 5.88 -15.26 -6.78
C LEU A 140 7.40 -15.37 -6.85
N ILE A 141 8.06 -14.35 -6.33
CA ILE A 141 9.48 -14.43 -5.95
C ILE A 141 9.64 -15.29 -4.70
N SER A 142 10.86 -15.68 -4.35
CA SER A 142 11.08 -16.38 -3.08
C SER A 142 10.80 -15.47 -1.88
N THR A 143 10.49 -16.07 -0.75
CA THR A 143 10.25 -15.35 0.51
C THR A 143 11.48 -14.57 0.93
N GLU A 144 12.68 -15.16 0.75
CA GLU A 144 13.97 -14.53 1.08
C GLU A 144 14.22 -13.28 0.23
N GLU A 145 13.85 -13.31 -1.06
CA GLU A 145 13.96 -12.13 -1.93
C GLU A 145 13.06 -11.01 -1.45
N MET A 146 11.80 -11.31 -1.10
CA MET A 146 10.87 -10.29 -0.57
C MET A 146 11.34 -9.76 0.79
N VAL A 147 11.85 -10.61 1.67
CA VAL A 147 12.46 -10.21 2.95
C VAL A 147 13.58 -9.21 2.74
N GLN A 148 14.45 -9.44 1.75
CA GLN A 148 15.53 -8.50 1.43
C GLN A 148 15.00 -7.16 0.91
N LYS A 149 13.96 -7.17 0.07
CA LYS A 149 13.29 -5.95 -0.40
C LYS A 149 12.78 -5.11 0.76
N ILE A 150 12.07 -5.73 1.70
CA ILE A 150 11.53 -5.05 2.90
C ILE A 150 12.67 -4.43 3.72
N LYS A 151 13.72 -5.20 4.02
CA LYS A 151 14.88 -4.71 4.80
C LYS A 151 15.54 -3.50 4.14
N VAL A 152 15.75 -3.54 2.84
CA VAL A 152 16.36 -2.44 2.10
C VAL A 152 15.52 -1.17 2.19
N ILE A 153 14.19 -1.25 2.10
CA ILE A 153 13.33 -0.09 2.29
C ILE A 153 13.50 0.49 3.70
N LYS A 154 13.44 -0.35 4.73
CA LYS A 154 13.57 0.08 6.14
C LYS A 154 14.96 0.63 6.46
N GLU A 155 16.01 0.08 5.89
CA GLU A 155 17.39 0.60 6.04
C GLU A 155 17.59 1.95 5.33
N THR A 156 17.00 2.10 4.13
CA THR A 156 17.15 3.33 3.33
C THR A 156 16.31 4.48 3.89
N SER A 157 15.10 4.21 4.34
CA SER A 157 14.13 5.20 4.81
C SER A 157 13.39 4.65 6.05
N PRO A 158 14.01 4.71 7.25
CA PRO A 158 13.49 4.05 8.45
C PRO A 158 12.10 4.50 8.91
N SER A 159 11.72 5.76 8.65
CA SER A 159 10.40 6.30 8.97
C SER A 159 9.31 5.90 7.97
N LEU A 160 9.69 5.39 6.79
CA LEU A 160 8.74 4.95 5.79
C LEU A 160 8.04 3.67 6.26
N ILE A 161 6.72 3.71 6.37
CA ILE A 161 5.91 2.56 6.74
C ILE A 161 5.86 1.59 5.54
N VAL A 162 6.09 0.30 5.80
CA VAL A 162 6.10 -0.74 4.77
C VAL A 162 4.93 -1.69 4.97
N ILE A 163 4.03 -1.73 3.99
CA ILE A 163 2.96 -2.71 3.90
C ILE A 163 3.39 -3.77 2.90
N ALA A 164 3.68 -4.97 3.40
CA ALA A 164 4.10 -6.09 2.56
C ALA A 164 2.88 -6.83 2.03
N ARG A 165 2.69 -6.81 0.71
CA ARG A 165 1.63 -7.54 0.04
C ARG A 165 2.14 -8.91 -0.39
N THR A 166 1.31 -9.93 -0.15
CA THR A 166 1.51 -11.26 -0.73
C THR A 166 0.35 -11.66 -1.63
N ASP A 167 0.67 -12.11 -2.81
CA ASP A 167 -0.28 -12.65 -3.78
C ASP A 167 -0.38 -14.19 -3.69
N ALA A 168 0.08 -14.79 -2.60
CA ALA A 168 0.17 -16.24 -2.44
C ALA A 168 -1.19 -16.94 -2.40
N ALA A 169 -2.27 -16.29 -1.96
CA ALA A 169 -3.58 -16.92 -1.81
C ALA A 169 -4.04 -17.66 -3.08
N SER A 170 -3.89 -17.04 -4.23
CA SER A 170 -4.31 -17.61 -5.52
C SER A 170 -3.24 -18.45 -6.24
N VAL A 171 -2.02 -18.51 -5.71
CA VAL A 171 -0.88 -19.21 -6.31
C VAL A 171 -0.51 -20.47 -5.54
N ALA A 172 -0.46 -20.37 -4.20
CA ALA A 172 0.06 -21.41 -3.32
C ALA A 172 -0.86 -21.73 -2.12
N GLY A 173 -1.97 -20.97 -1.95
CA GLY A 173 -2.96 -21.21 -0.91
C GLY A 173 -2.71 -20.47 0.39
N LEU A 174 -3.63 -20.64 1.36
CA LEU A 174 -3.71 -19.83 2.57
C LEU A 174 -2.55 -20.07 3.55
N ASP A 175 -2.05 -21.30 3.64
CA ASP A 175 -0.92 -21.62 4.52
C ASP A 175 0.35 -20.87 4.09
N GLU A 176 0.59 -20.75 2.79
CA GLU A 176 1.70 -19.97 2.23
C GLU A 176 1.51 -18.46 2.48
N VAL A 177 0.27 -17.95 2.43
CA VAL A 177 -0.03 -16.55 2.83
C VAL A 177 0.43 -16.30 4.25
N ILE A 178 0.08 -17.18 5.18
CA ILE A 178 0.39 -17.04 6.60
C ILE A 178 1.90 -17.12 6.84
N GLU A 179 2.57 -18.09 6.23
CA GLU A 179 4.03 -18.27 6.36
C GLU A 179 4.80 -17.05 5.86
N ARG A 180 4.49 -16.59 4.64
CA ARG A 180 5.10 -15.38 4.05
C ARG A 180 4.83 -14.15 4.90
N SER A 181 3.57 -13.95 5.32
CA SER A 181 3.16 -12.80 6.14
C SER A 181 3.99 -12.68 7.41
N ASN A 182 4.18 -13.80 8.12
CA ASN A 182 4.98 -13.82 9.35
C ASN A 182 6.47 -13.54 9.09
N GLN A 183 7.02 -14.04 7.98
CA GLN A 183 8.40 -13.73 7.60
C GLN A 183 8.58 -12.26 7.19
N TYR A 184 7.60 -11.66 6.51
CA TYR A 184 7.62 -10.25 6.13
C TYR A 184 7.50 -9.33 7.35
N ALA A 185 6.62 -9.66 8.29
CA ALA A 185 6.52 -8.94 9.56
C ALA A 185 7.85 -8.99 10.36
N LYS A 186 8.47 -10.16 10.46
CA LYS A 186 9.81 -10.33 11.10
C LYS A 186 10.91 -9.56 10.35
N ALA A 187 10.77 -9.34 9.06
CA ALA A 187 11.71 -8.55 8.25
C ALA A 187 11.57 -7.04 8.45
N GLY A 188 10.53 -6.59 9.14
CA GLY A 188 10.26 -5.18 9.44
C GLY A 188 9.10 -4.56 8.65
N ALA A 189 8.25 -5.38 8.00
CA ALA A 189 6.99 -4.86 7.49
C ALA A 189 6.08 -4.43 8.64
N ASP A 190 5.52 -3.23 8.54
CA ASP A 190 4.68 -2.63 9.58
C ASP A 190 3.23 -3.15 9.52
N ALA A 191 2.79 -3.61 8.35
CA ALA A 191 1.52 -4.29 8.13
C ALA A 191 1.62 -5.26 6.95
N ILE A 192 0.62 -6.16 6.85
CA ILE A 192 0.54 -7.16 5.79
C ILE A 192 -0.72 -6.94 4.95
N PHE A 193 -0.58 -7.11 3.65
CA PHE A 193 -1.69 -7.08 2.71
C PHE A 193 -1.83 -8.46 2.04
N PRO A 194 -2.67 -9.35 2.57
CA PRO A 194 -2.98 -10.63 1.93
C PRO A 194 -3.97 -10.41 0.79
N GLU A 195 -3.48 -10.39 -0.45
CA GLU A 195 -4.30 -10.07 -1.62
C GLU A 195 -5.29 -11.19 -1.96
N ALA A 196 -6.51 -10.78 -2.34
CA ALA A 196 -7.55 -11.64 -2.88
C ALA A 196 -8.02 -12.77 -1.95
N LEU A 197 -8.03 -12.54 -0.64
CA LEU A 197 -8.78 -13.41 0.26
C LEU A 197 -10.26 -13.36 -0.10
N SER A 198 -10.93 -14.52 -0.20
CA SER A 198 -12.25 -14.60 -0.77
C SER A 198 -13.37 -14.76 0.26
N THR A 199 -13.10 -15.36 1.40
CA THR A 199 -14.10 -15.66 2.42
C THR A 199 -13.77 -15.01 3.76
N GLU A 200 -14.82 -14.77 4.57
CA GLU A 200 -14.69 -14.33 5.96
C GLU A 200 -13.79 -15.28 6.78
N GLN A 201 -13.89 -16.59 6.53
CA GLN A 201 -13.07 -17.57 7.22
C GLN A 201 -11.58 -17.44 6.87
N ASP A 202 -11.24 -17.05 5.63
CA ASP A 202 -9.86 -16.79 5.24
C ASP A 202 -9.29 -15.60 6.01
N PHE A 203 -10.05 -14.50 6.13
CA PHE A 203 -9.66 -13.33 6.94
C PHE A 203 -9.44 -13.71 8.41
N LYS A 204 -10.36 -14.46 9.01
CA LYS A 204 -10.23 -14.94 10.41
C LYS A 204 -9.01 -15.82 10.59
N ASN A 205 -8.75 -16.73 9.68
CA ASN A 205 -7.60 -17.63 9.74
C ASN A 205 -6.26 -16.86 9.65
N VAL A 206 -6.18 -15.89 8.73
CA VAL A 206 -4.98 -15.03 8.61
C VAL A 206 -4.83 -14.16 9.85
N LYS A 207 -5.89 -13.49 10.31
CA LYS A 207 -5.88 -12.63 11.50
C LYS A 207 -5.41 -13.36 12.76
N GLN A 208 -5.81 -14.62 12.93
CA GLN A 208 -5.42 -15.42 14.11
C GLN A 208 -3.96 -15.87 14.10
N LYS A 209 -3.34 -15.97 12.92
CA LYS A 209 -2.01 -16.57 12.74
C LYS A 209 -0.93 -15.57 12.33
N VAL A 210 -1.30 -14.33 12.01
CA VAL A 210 -0.39 -13.24 11.63
C VAL A 210 -0.46 -12.15 12.69
N GLU A 211 0.69 -11.86 13.32
CA GLU A 211 0.76 -10.90 14.44
C GLU A 211 0.76 -9.42 14.00
N ALA A 212 0.98 -9.14 12.71
CA ALA A 212 0.98 -7.78 12.18
C ALA A 212 -0.44 -7.28 11.84
N PRO A 213 -0.67 -5.95 11.84
CA PRO A 213 -1.88 -5.37 11.29
C PRO A 213 -2.13 -5.85 9.85
N LEU A 214 -3.41 -6.00 9.46
CA LEU A 214 -3.79 -6.44 8.13
C LEU A 214 -4.44 -5.31 7.34
N LEU A 215 -4.06 -5.18 6.07
CA LEU A 215 -4.77 -4.35 5.11
C LEU A 215 -5.69 -5.23 4.26
N SER A 216 -6.96 -4.85 4.16
CA SER A 216 -7.94 -5.51 3.28
C SER A 216 -8.32 -4.58 2.14
N ASN A 217 -8.30 -5.10 0.91
CA ASN A 217 -8.64 -4.34 -0.29
C ASN A 217 -10.09 -4.57 -0.69
N MET A 218 -10.88 -3.50 -0.74
CA MET A 218 -12.22 -3.47 -1.32
C MET A 218 -12.16 -2.80 -2.67
N THR A 219 -12.01 -3.59 -3.73
CA THR A 219 -12.02 -3.11 -5.10
C THR A 219 -13.24 -3.63 -5.85
N GLU A 220 -13.83 -2.78 -6.70
CA GLU A 220 -14.91 -3.19 -7.58
C GLU A 220 -14.43 -4.29 -8.55
N PHE A 221 -15.29 -5.27 -8.81
CA PHE A 221 -15.00 -6.42 -9.68
C PHE A 221 -13.84 -7.32 -9.23
N GLY A 222 -13.43 -7.22 -7.95
CA GLY A 222 -12.43 -8.08 -7.34
C GLY A 222 -12.96 -9.48 -7.00
N ARG A 223 -12.09 -10.33 -6.46
CA ARG A 223 -12.44 -11.69 -5.99
C ARG A 223 -12.96 -11.70 -4.57
N THR A 224 -12.58 -10.73 -3.77
CA THR A 224 -13.03 -10.56 -2.39
C THR A 224 -14.47 -10.09 -2.37
N ASN A 225 -15.31 -10.70 -1.53
CA ASN A 225 -16.66 -10.24 -1.31
C ASN A 225 -16.67 -8.81 -0.75
N TYR A 226 -17.72 -8.05 -1.02
CA TYR A 226 -17.88 -6.72 -0.43
C TYR A 226 -18.24 -6.85 1.03
N TYR A 227 -17.44 -6.19 1.88
CA TYR A 227 -17.69 -6.02 3.30
C TYR A 227 -17.74 -4.53 3.63
N THR A 228 -18.62 -4.18 4.55
CA THR A 228 -18.66 -2.85 5.17
C THR A 228 -17.49 -2.67 6.14
N ALA A 229 -17.22 -1.44 6.56
CA ALA A 229 -16.23 -1.18 7.60
C ALA A 229 -16.56 -1.91 8.90
N ASP A 230 -17.83 -1.88 9.31
CA ASP A 230 -18.30 -2.55 10.55
C ASP A 230 -18.12 -4.08 10.48
N GLU A 231 -18.33 -4.69 9.31
CA GLU A 231 -18.08 -6.12 9.10
C GLU A 231 -16.60 -6.46 9.19
N PHE A 232 -15.72 -5.62 8.64
CA PHE A 232 -14.26 -5.80 8.80
C PHE A 232 -13.79 -5.58 10.23
N GLU A 233 -14.37 -4.64 10.94
CA GLU A 233 -14.04 -4.40 12.36
C GLU A 233 -14.39 -5.60 13.24
N ALA A 234 -15.44 -6.35 12.87
CA ALA A 234 -15.85 -7.58 13.55
C ALA A 234 -14.99 -8.82 13.19
N LEU A 235 -14.19 -8.76 12.10
CA LEU A 235 -13.29 -9.83 11.67
C LEU A 235 -11.91 -9.71 12.32
#